data_4dae503267464ba3c60a2ee0e120c991
#
_entry.id   4dae503267464ba3c60a2ee0e120c991
#
_cell.length_a   1.000
_cell.length_b   1.000
_cell.length_c   1.000
_cell.angle_alpha   90.00
_cell.angle_beta   90.00
_cell.angle_gamma   90.00
#
_symmetry.space_group_name_H-M   'P 1'
#
loop_
_entity.id
_entity.type
_entity.pdbx_description
1 polymer ?
#
loop_
_entity_poly.entity_id
_entity_poly.type
_entity_poly.pdbx_seq_one_letter_code
_entity_poly.pdbx_strand_id
1 'polypeptide(L)'
;MAYNVLIVDDSATMRALIRKVLTISGFDIGEYFEGANGQEALGILEHNWVDIILSDLHMPGMDGTALVQTIKKHEMWRNIPVVLITTESRPEVIDPFLNLGVQDYIQKPFRPETIRKKLTGILGEAITPDASETESCDF
;
A
#
# COMPACT_ATOMS: atom_id res chain seq x y z
N MET A 1 7.04 2.38 16.55
CA MET A 1 5.95 1.47 16.31
C MET A 1 6.03 0.89 14.90
N ALA A 2 5.99 -0.43 14.80
CA ALA A 2 6.17 -1.10 13.51
C ALA A 2 4.85 -1.26 12.77
N TYR A 3 4.88 -1.06 11.47
CA TYR A 3 3.71 -1.23 10.61
C TYR A 3 3.73 -2.58 9.92
N ASN A 4 2.59 -3.23 9.86
CA ASN A 4 2.43 -4.45 9.06
C ASN A 4 1.83 -4.07 7.72
N VAL A 5 2.47 -4.48 6.65
CA VAL A 5 2.12 -4.06 5.28
C VAL A 5 1.68 -5.26 4.48
N LEU A 6 0.53 -5.15 3.83
CA LEU A 6 0.05 -6.15 2.88
C LEU A 6 0.28 -5.62 1.47
N ILE A 7 1.04 -6.36 0.67
CA ILE A 7 1.35 -6.01 -0.71
C ILE A 7 0.60 -6.97 -1.61
N VAL A 8 -0.27 -6.44 -2.48
CA VAL A 8 -1.09 -7.25 -3.37
C VAL A 8 -0.73 -6.91 -4.82
N ASP A 9 -0.16 -7.88 -5.51
CA ASP A 9 0.26 -7.72 -6.90
C ASP A 9 0.47 -9.11 -7.47
N ASP A 10 0.07 -9.35 -8.70
CA ASP A 10 0.21 -10.69 -9.28
C ASP A 10 1.65 -11.01 -9.68
N SER A 11 2.54 -10.03 -9.64
CA SER A 11 3.96 -10.22 -9.96
C SER A 11 4.79 -10.35 -8.69
N ALA A 12 5.39 -11.52 -8.49
CA ALA A 12 6.28 -11.72 -7.34
C ALA A 12 7.47 -10.77 -7.39
N THR A 13 7.97 -10.49 -8.60
CA THR A 13 9.08 -9.56 -8.78
C THR A 13 8.69 -8.16 -8.31
N MET A 14 7.48 -7.72 -8.65
CA MET A 14 7.01 -6.40 -8.22
C MET A 14 6.82 -6.35 -6.72
N ARG A 15 6.27 -7.43 -6.12
CA ARG A 15 6.12 -7.45 -4.65
C ARG A 15 7.47 -7.33 -3.96
N ALA A 16 8.48 -8.03 -4.47
CA ALA A 16 9.83 -7.95 -3.91
C ALA A 16 10.40 -6.54 -4.04
N LEU A 17 10.16 -5.89 -5.17
CA LEU A 17 10.63 -4.52 -5.39
C LEU A 17 9.96 -3.55 -4.42
N ILE A 18 8.66 -3.69 -4.21
CA ILE A 18 7.94 -2.83 -3.29
C ILE A 18 8.49 -2.99 -1.87
N ARG A 19 8.73 -4.22 -1.44
CA ARG A 19 9.32 -4.47 -0.12
C ARG A 19 10.68 -3.79 0.01
N LYS A 20 11.50 -3.91 -1.01
CA LYS A 20 12.83 -3.29 -1.00
C LYS A 20 12.74 -1.78 -0.89
N VAL A 21 11.84 -1.18 -1.67
CA VAL A 21 11.68 0.27 -1.67
C VAL A 21 11.16 0.76 -0.32
N LEU A 22 10.23 0.04 0.29
CA LEU A 22 9.73 0.40 1.62
C LEU A 22 10.83 0.34 2.67
N THR A 23 11.66 -0.69 2.59
CA THR A 23 12.79 -0.83 3.51
C THR A 23 13.77 0.33 3.36
N ILE A 24 14.08 0.69 2.12
CA ILE A 24 14.99 1.80 1.85
C ILE A 24 14.40 3.13 2.29
N SER A 25 13.07 3.26 2.20
CA SER A 25 12.39 4.51 2.55
C SER A 25 12.38 4.82 4.04
N GLY A 26 12.82 3.90 4.87
CA GLY A 26 13.00 4.18 6.29
C GLY A 26 11.77 3.95 7.15
N PHE A 27 10.74 3.31 6.62
CA PHE A 27 9.58 2.96 7.44
C PHE A 27 9.92 1.81 8.37
N ASP A 28 9.41 1.92 9.58
CA ASP A 28 9.55 0.84 10.56
C ASP A 28 8.51 -0.22 10.26
N ILE A 29 8.92 -1.26 9.54
CA ILE A 29 8.01 -2.32 9.10
C ILE A 29 8.14 -3.49 10.06
N GLY A 30 7.00 -3.92 10.61
CA GLY A 30 6.96 -5.08 11.48
C GLY A 30 6.95 -6.36 10.67
N GLU A 31 6.01 -6.45 9.74
CA GLU A 31 5.87 -7.65 8.93
C GLU A 31 5.37 -7.29 7.54
N TYR A 32 5.87 -8.04 6.53
CA TYR A 32 5.35 -7.94 5.17
C TYR A 32 4.49 -9.16 4.89
N PHE A 33 3.29 -8.91 4.38
CA PHE A 33 2.43 -9.96 3.85
C PHE A 33 2.29 -9.74 2.36
N GLU A 34 2.20 -10.81 1.59
CA GLU A 34 2.11 -10.74 0.13
C GLU A 34 0.95 -11.58 -0.37
N GLY A 35 0.13 -10.99 -1.23
CA GLY A 35 -0.93 -11.69 -1.91
C GLY A 35 -0.77 -11.52 -3.40
N ALA A 36 -0.96 -12.60 -4.17
CA ALA A 36 -0.87 -12.55 -5.62
C ALA A 36 -2.18 -12.13 -6.26
N ASN A 37 -3.25 -12.09 -5.50
CA ASN A 37 -4.58 -11.72 -5.99
C ASN A 37 -5.45 -11.29 -4.81
N GLY A 38 -6.67 -10.84 -5.13
CA GLY A 38 -7.56 -10.35 -4.09
C GLY A 38 -7.99 -11.40 -3.09
N GLN A 39 -8.17 -12.64 -3.54
CA GLN A 39 -8.60 -13.70 -2.64
C GLN A 39 -7.52 -14.03 -1.61
N GLU A 40 -6.25 -14.08 -2.05
CA GLU A 40 -5.15 -14.28 -1.12
C GLU A 40 -5.05 -13.13 -0.13
N ALA A 41 -5.27 -11.91 -0.61
CA ALA A 41 -5.24 -10.74 0.26
C ALA A 41 -6.30 -10.83 1.35
N LEU A 42 -7.52 -11.25 1.00
CA LEU A 42 -8.59 -11.38 1.98
C LEU A 42 -8.27 -12.47 3.00
N GLY A 43 -7.67 -13.58 2.56
CA GLY A 43 -7.27 -14.63 3.48
C GLY A 43 -6.22 -14.14 4.47
N ILE A 44 -5.30 -13.31 4.03
CA ILE A 44 -4.29 -12.73 4.92
C ILE A 44 -4.97 -11.81 5.95
N LEU A 45 -5.90 -10.98 5.50
CA LEU A 45 -6.60 -10.05 6.40
C LEU A 45 -7.42 -10.78 7.47
N GLU A 46 -7.90 -11.98 7.17
CA GLU A 46 -8.67 -12.75 8.13
C GLU A 46 -7.85 -13.27 9.30
N HIS A 47 -6.54 -13.40 9.10
CA HIS A 47 -5.68 -14.06 10.09
C HIS A 47 -4.56 -13.19 10.61
N ASN A 48 -4.43 -11.95 10.12
CA ASN A 48 -3.27 -11.12 10.47
C ASN A 48 -3.69 -9.66 10.64
N TRP A 49 -2.98 -8.97 11.51
CA TRP A 49 -3.16 -7.54 11.66
C TRP A 49 -2.39 -6.82 10.56
N VAL A 50 -3.08 -5.95 9.82
CA VAL A 50 -2.49 -5.20 8.72
C VAL A 50 -2.77 -3.71 8.94
N ASP A 51 -1.74 -2.90 8.83
CA ASP A 51 -1.86 -1.46 9.04
C ASP A 51 -2.06 -0.67 7.75
N ILE A 52 -1.61 -1.21 6.62
CA ILE A 52 -1.77 -0.56 5.32
C ILE A 52 -1.74 -1.61 4.22
N ILE A 53 -2.52 -1.38 3.18
CA ILE A 53 -2.60 -2.27 2.02
C ILE A 53 -2.10 -1.52 0.79
N LEU A 54 -1.11 -2.09 0.11
CA LEU A 54 -0.60 -1.57 -1.15
C LEU A 54 -1.02 -2.55 -2.24
N SER A 55 -1.85 -2.11 -3.18
CA SER A 55 -2.47 -3.02 -4.13
C SER A 55 -2.37 -2.50 -5.56
N ASP A 56 -2.10 -3.41 -6.50
CA ASP A 56 -2.24 -3.10 -7.91
C ASP A 56 -3.73 -3.04 -8.26
N LEU A 57 -4.04 -2.29 -9.31
CA LEU A 57 -5.39 -2.19 -9.86
C LEU A 57 -5.80 -3.42 -10.63
N HIS A 58 -4.88 -3.99 -11.38
CA HIS A 58 -5.15 -5.04 -12.34
C HIS A 58 -4.61 -6.36 -11.85
N MET A 59 -5.50 -7.27 -11.49
CA MET A 59 -5.11 -8.59 -11.01
C MET A 59 -6.06 -9.63 -11.58
N PRO A 60 -5.57 -10.84 -11.87
CA PRO A 60 -6.44 -11.90 -12.33
C PRO A 60 -7.38 -12.36 -11.22
N GLY A 61 -8.55 -12.84 -11.61
CA GLY A 61 -9.55 -13.30 -10.64
C GLY A 61 -10.33 -12.15 -10.06
N MET A 62 -10.17 -11.91 -8.77
CA MET A 62 -10.80 -10.76 -8.12
C MET A 62 -10.00 -9.52 -8.46
N ASP A 63 -10.61 -8.59 -9.21
CA ASP A 63 -9.91 -7.38 -9.61
C ASP A 63 -9.80 -6.39 -8.44
N GLY A 64 -9.05 -5.30 -8.68
CA GLY A 64 -8.81 -4.32 -7.64
C GLY A 64 -10.09 -3.68 -7.11
N THR A 65 -11.08 -3.47 -7.97
CA THR A 65 -12.35 -2.88 -7.55
C THR A 65 -13.07 -3.77 -6.56
N ALA A 66 -13.18 -5.06 -6.87
CA ALA A 66 -13.86 -5.99 -5.98
C ALA A 66 -13.14 -6.10 -4.65
N LEU A 67 -11.81 -6.11 -4.67
CA LEU A 67 -11.03 -6.16 -3.44
C LEU A 67 -11.29 -4.95 -2.56
N VAL A 68 -11.21 -3.75 -3.14
CA VAL A 68 -11.44 -2.53 -2.39
C VAL A 68 -12.86 -2.48 -1.84
N GLN A 69 -13.84 -2.86 -2.64
CA GLN A 69 -15.23 -2.88 -2.17
C GLN A 69 -15.40 -3.81 -0.98
N THR A 70 -14.81 -5.00 -1.05
CA THR A 70 -14.91 -5.97 0.04
C THR A 70 -14.26 -5.43 1.31
N ILE A 71 -13.09 -4.82 1.18
CA ILE A 71 -12.38 -4.25 2.33
C ILE A 71 -13.18 -3.12 2.97
N LYS A 72 -13.70 -2.22 2.14
CA LYS A 72 -14.39 -1.03 2.65
C LYS A 72 -15.76 -1.34 3.24
N LYS A 73 -16.34 -2.48 2.91
CA LYS A 73 -17.59 -2.92 3.51
C LYS A 73 -17.39 -3.76 4.78
N HIS A 74 -16.18 -4.22 5.03
CA HIS A 74 -15.91 -5.09 6.16
C HIS A 74 -15.68 -4.26 7.42
N GLU A 75 -16.36 -4.61 8.48
CA GLU A 75 -16.32 -3.88 9.75
C GLU A 75 -14.92 -3.73 10.32
N MET A 76 -14.13 -4.79 10.22
CA MET A 76 -12.78 -4.82 10.79
C MET A 76 -11.73 -4.20 9.89
N TRP A 77 -11.98 -4.12 8.58
CA TRP A 77 -10.95 -3.73 7.62
C TRP A 77 -11.17 -2.36 6.98
N ARG A 78 -12.39 -1.82 7.10
CA ARG A 78 -12.76 -0.61 6.33
C ARG A 78 -11.91 0.61 6.67
N ASN A 79 -11.28 0.62 7.83
CA ASN A 79 -10.44 1.74 8.25
C ASN A 79 -8.97 1.54 7.89
N ILE A 80 -8.59 0.39 7.34
CA ILE A 80 -7.22 0.17 6.88
C ILE A 80 -7.00 0.99 5.61
N PRO A 81 -5.97 1.88 5.58
CA PRO A 81 -5.70 2.64 4.37
C PRO A 81 -5.31 1.71 3.22
N VAL A 82 -5.85 1.99 2.04
CA VAL A 82 -5.50 1.27 0.81
C VAL A 82 -4.86 2.27 -0.13
N VAL A 83 -3.67 1.95 -0.62
CA VAL A 83 -2.95 2.78 -1.59
C VAL A 83 -2.73 1.95 -2.83
N LEU A 84 -3.11 2.48 -3.98
CA LEU A 84 -2.88 1.80 -5.25
C LEU A 84 -1.45 2.02 -5.71
N ILE A 85 -0.84 0.98 -6.25
CA ILE A 85 0.46 1.09 -6.91
C ILE A 85 0.28 0.55 -8.32
N THR A 86 0.28 1.43 -9.32
CA THR A 86 -0.18 1.07 -10.64
C THR A 86 0.54 1.83 -11.73
N THR A 87 0.59 1.26 -12.94
CA THR A 87 1.06 1.98 -14.12
C THR A 87 -0.01 2.91 -14.69
N GLU A 88 -1.23 2.80 -14.20
CA GLU A 88 -2.35 3.59 -14.70
C GLU A 88 -2.22 5.05 -14.29
N SER A 89 -2.50 5.97 -15.22
CA SER A 89 -2.44 7.40 -14.94
C SER A 89 -3.73 8.13 -15.33
N ARG A 90 -4.67 7.43 -15.96
CA ARG A 90 -5.90 8.08 -16.45
C ARG A 90 -6.87 8.31 -15.30
N PRO A 91 -7.31 9.57 -15.11
CA PRO A 91 -8.24 9.86 -14.01
C PRO A 91 -9.53 9.03 -14.08
N GLU A 92 -10.04 8.76 -15.29
CA GLU A 92 -11.28 8.00 -15.43
C GLU A 92 -11.14 6.57 -14.92
N VAL A 93 -9.93 6.06 -14.80
CA VAL A 93 -9.70 4.73 -14.25
C VAL A 93 -9.42 4.79 -12.73
N ILE A 94 -8.69 5.81 -12.30
CA ILE A 94 -8.27 5.94 -10.90
C ILE A 94 -9.37 6.53 -10.02
N ASP A 95 -10.11 7.52 -10.52
CA ASP A 95 -11.10 8.23 -9.70
C ASP A 95 -12.16 7.30 -9.10
N PRO A 96 -12.66 6.28 -9.81
CA PRO A 96 -13.61 5.36 -9.16
C PRO A 96 -13.06 4.69 -7.91
N PHE A 97 -11.76 4.40 -7.87
CA PHE A 97 -11.14 3.81 -6.69
C PHE A 97 -11.07 4.81 -5.54
N LEU A 98 -10.73 6.06 -5.85
CA LEU A 98 -10.73 7.11 -4.83
C LEU A 98 -12.11 7.30 -4.25
N ASN A 99 -13.14 7.22 -5.10
CA ASN A 99 -14.53 7.33 -4.65
C ASN A 99 -14.95 6.14 -3.78
N LEU A 100 -14.32 4.99 -3.95
CA LEU A 100 -14.58 3.84 -3.10
C LEU A 100 -13.90 3.94 -1.73
N GLY A 101 -12.98 4.91 -1.57
CA GLY A 101 -12.32 5.10 -0.29
C GLY A 101 -10.85 4.76 -0.28
N VAL A 102 -10.24 4.52 -1.45
CA VAL A 102 -8.78 4.38 -1.55
C VAL A 102 -8.14 5.71 -1.14
N GLN A 103 -7.09 5.65 -0.33
CA GLN A 103 -6.47 6.86 0.23
C GLN A 103 -5.68 7.66 -0.79
N ASP A 104 -4.95 6.97 -1.65
CA ASP A 104 -4.09 7.62 -2.63
C ASP A 104 -3.62 6.58 -3.64
N TYR A 105 -2.82 7.02 -4.59
CA TYR A 105 -2.21 6.11 -5.55
C TYR A 105 -0.77 6.51 -5.82
N ILE A 106 0.04 5.54 -6.22
CA ILE A 106 1.44 5.74 -6.59
C ILE A 106 1.63 5.15 -7.97
N GLN A 107 2.14 5.97 -8.90
CA GLN A 107 2.29 5.53 -10.28
C GLN A 107 3.64 4.83 -10.46
N LYS A 108 3.62 3.69 -11.14
CA LYS A 108 4.83 2.99 -11.55
C LYS A 108 5.39 3.63 -12.82
N PRO A 109 6.70 3.72 -12.97
CA PRO A 109 7.73 3.44 -11.98
C PRO A 109 7.76 4.47 -10.88
N PHE A 110 8.15 4.06 -9.68
CA PHE A 110 8.14 4.96 -8.52
C PHE A 110 9.53 5.03 -7.91
N ARG A 111 9.71 6.05 -7.07
CA ARG A 111 10.95 6.25 -6.34
C ARG A 111 10.70 6.10 -4.84
N PRO A 112 11.73 5.74 -4.07
CA PRO A 112 11.57 5.68 -2.62
C PRO A 112 11.02 6.96 -2.01
N GLU A 113 11.44 8.11 -2.52
CA GLU A 113 10.97 9.40 -2.02
C GLU A 113 9.45 9.57 -2.21
N THR A 114 8.94 9.12 -3.35
CA THR A 114 7.51 9.23 -3.63
C THR A 114 6.70 8.38 -2.66
N ILE A 115 7.13 7.14 -2.46
CA ILE A 115 6.47 6.24 -1.52
C ILE A 115 6.56 6.82 -0.12
N ARG A 116 7.73 7.26 0.30
CA ARG A 116 7.91 7.82 1.63
C ARG A 116 6.99 9.00 1.88
N LYS A 117 6.93 9.94 0.92
CA LYS A 117 6.11 11.13 1.08
C LYS A 117 4.63 10.78 1.20
N LYS A 118 4.13 9.91 0.32
CA LYS A 118 2.72 9.56 0.32
C LYS A 118 2.33 8.76 1.55
N LEU A 119 3.15 7.80 1.95
CA LEU A 119 2.83 6.98 3.11
C LEU A 119 2.97 7.76 4.41
N THR A 120 3.91 8.69 4.48
CA THR A 120 4.03 9.57 5.64
C THR A 120 2.75 10.38 5.81
N GLY A 121 2.17 10.87 4.72
CA GLY A 121 0.92 11.62 4.79
C GLY A 121 -0.25 10.78 5.26
N ILE A 122 -0.20 9.47 5.04
CA ILE A 122 -1.29 8.57 5.41
C ILE A 122 -1.09 8.00 6.81
N LEU A 123 0.12 7.54 7.11
CA LEU A 123 0.44 6.86 8.36
C LEU A 123 0.93 7.81 9.45
N GLY A 124 1.26 9.04 9.08
CA GLY A 124 1.78 9.98 10.03
C GLY A 124 3.28 9.86 10.22
N GLU A 125 3.75 10.38 11.31
CA GLU A 125 5.18 10.56 11.57
C GLU A 125 5.88 9.30 12.08
N ALA A 126 5.38 8.15 11.76
CA ALA A 126 5.93 6.92 12.31
C ALA A 126 7.18 6.43 11.57
N ILE A 127 7.82 7.30 10.83
CA ILE A 127 9.08 7.00 10.18
C ILE A 127 10.18 7.01 11.22
N THR A 128 11.21 6.23 10.98
CA THR A 128 12.39 6.17 11.85
C THR A 128 12.92 7.58 12.12
N PRO A 129 13.02 7.99 13.37
CA PRO A 129 13.33 9.39 13.69
C PRO A 129 14.63 9.90 13.12
N ASP A 130 15.66 9.10 13.15
CA ASP A 130 16.97 9.57 12.69
C ASP A 130 17.04 9.71 11.18
N ALA A 131 16.04 9.31 10.50
CA ALA A 131 15.99 9.61 9.08
C ALA A 131 15.64 11.06 8.88
N SER A 132 15.20 11.66 9.92
CA SER A 132 14.81 13.01 9.77
C SER A 132 15.96 13.95 10.04
N GLU A 133 16.00 13.78 10.40
CA GLU A 133 16.48 14.44 10.51
C GLU A 133 17.05 14.91 9.97
N THR A 134 17.04 14.83 10.02
CA THR A 134 17.50 15.21 9.42
C THR A 134 17.45 15.64 8.77
N GLU A 135 17.27 15.72 8.57
CA GLU A 135 17.29 16.03 7.94
C GLU A 135 17.09 16.61 7.59
N SER A 136 17.06 16.71 7.70
CA SER A 136 17.06 17.12 7.35
C SER A 136 17.02 17.45 6.82
N CYS A 137 17.19 17.49 6.74
CA CYS A 137 17.33 17.58 6.23
C CYS A 137 17.16 17.78 5.58
N ASP A 138 17.10 17.85 5.45
CA ASP A 138 17.01 17.78 4.93
C ASP A 138 16.62 17.97 4.66
N PHE A 139 16.60 18.15 4.53
CA PHE A 139 16.35 17.99 4.36
C PHE A 139 16.23 18.32 4.23
#